data_c9cdc0eee57c9179d53f019f14fd9f3a
#
_entry.id   c9cdc0eee57c9179d53f019f14fd9f3a
#
_cell.length_a   1.000
_cell.length_b   1.000
_cell.length_c   1.000
_cell.angle_alpha   90.00
_cell.angle_beta   90.00
_cell.angle_gamma   90.00
#
_symmetry.space_group_name_H-M   'P 1'
#
loop_
_entity.id
_entity.type
_entity.pdbx_description
1 polymer ?
#
loop_
_entity_poly.entity_id
_entity_poly.type
_entity_poly.pdbx_seq_one_letter_code
_entity_poly.pdbx_strand_id
1 'polypeptide(L)'
;MPRRTFTRRSILAGAAAAGAQLPLAARVLSQAPPGEQITPALVEAARKEGKVNFYTAMEINVAEQFSKLFEAKFPGIKVRVERSGAERVFTRIAQEYSSKIYNVDFVNTTDAAHVYVWKEKGWLQPYVPADVAEHFPAAYKDKDGQFMTARILFVALAYNTNLVKKEDAPKGFEDLLDPKWLGKIVKAHPSYSGAIMTSTYAIARDLGWRYFEQLAKQKVMQVQSGVDPPKKVALGERAVMADGADYIALQLKAKGEPIELIMPAEGAPIVNSPNALFKQAANPNAARLFHNWFCTAEGQEKLVQITGQYVAHAKIAPAPGRPPLSDIKIMKDDPEALLKMADEIKTRYTAIFKV
;
A
#
# COMPACT_ATOMS: atom_id res chain seq x y z
N MET A 1 60.40 -67.36 -10.78
CA MET A 1 58.97 -67.10 -10.45
C MET A 1 58.45 -65.99 -11.35
N PRO A 2 57.55 -66.29 -12.28
CA PRO A 2 57.22 -65.31 -13.34
C PRO A 2 56.10 -64.34 -12.95
N ARG A 3 56.31 -63.11 -13.34
CA ARG A 3 55.30 -62.00 -13.30
C ARG A 3 54.24 -62.29 -14.37
N ARG A 4 52.96 -62.30 -13.98
CA ARG A 4 51.81 -62.28 -14.90
C ARG A 4 51.33 -60.89 -15.08
N THR A 5 51.52 -60.36 -16.28
CA THR A 5 50.93 -59.19 -16.83
C THR A 5 49.45 -59.48 -17.20
N PHE A 6 48.49 -58.72 -16.65
CA PHE A 6 47.08 -58.76 -17.12
C PHE A 6 46.87 -57.60 -18.07
N THR A 7 46.58 -57.96 -19.30
CA THR A 7 46.24 -57.09 -20.41
C THR A 7 44.80 -56.59 -20.25
N ARG A 8 44.62 -55.29 -20.50
CA ARG A 8 43.33 -54.69 -20.70
C ARG A 8 42.74 -55.15 -22.03
N ARG A 9 41.61 -55.89 -22.01
CA ARG A 9 40.58 -55.89 -23.09
C ARG A 9 39.37 -56.73 -22.66
N SER A 10 38.20 -56.13 -22.94
CA SER A 10 36.87 -56.76 -22.99
C SER A 10 36.13 -56.94 -21.66
N ILE A 11 35.31 -55.95 -21.33
CA ILE A 11 33.86 -56.19 -21.05
C ILE A 11 33.16 -54.89 -21.37
N LEU A 12 32.67 -54.77 -22.61
CA LEU A 12 31.58 -53.89 -23.00
C LEU A 12 30.34 -54.80 -23.02
N ALA A 13 29.48 -54.71 -22.01
CA ALA A 13 28.09 -55.18 -22.11
C ALA A 13 27.28 -54.64 -20.94
N GLY A 14 26.33 -53.79 -21.23
CA GLY A 14 25.05 -53.72 -20.52
C GLY A 14 25.01 -52.98 -19.20
N ALA A 15 25.08 -51.64 -19.21
CA ALA A 15 24.39 -50.85 -18.21
C ALA A 15 23.30 -50.02 -18.92
N ALA A 16 22.08 -50.53 -18.97
CA ALA A 16 20.93 -49.78 -19.31
C ALA A 16 20.77 -48.68 -18.24
N ALA A 17 21.07 -47.43 -18.63
CA ALA A 17 20.81 -46.27 -17.83
C ALA A 17 19.28 -46.11 -17.69
N ALA A 18 18.73 -46.58 -16.57
CA ALA A 18 17.42 -46.12 -16.11
C ALA A 18 17.57 -44.64 -15.77
N GLY A 19 17.32 -43.78 -16.76
CA GLY A 19 17.15 -42.37 -16.55
C GLY A 19 15.96 -42.14 -15.62
N ALA A 20 16.27 -41.97 -14.33
CA ALA A 20 15.31 -41.38 -13.42
C ALA A 20 15.02 -39.96 -13.90
N GLN A 21 13.97 -39.82 -14.71
CA GLN A 21 13.34 -38.54 -14.95
C GLN A 21 12.73 -38.15 -13.59
N LEU A 22 13.46 -37.29 -12.85
CA LEU A 22 12.85 -36.48 -11.81
C LEU A 22 11.68 -35.75 -12.47
N PRO A 23 10.44 -35.91 -11.99
CA PRO A 23 9.36 -35.09 -12.51
C PRO A 23 9.78 -33.65 -12.26
N LEU A 24 9.98 -32.89 -13.34
CA LEU A 24 9.88 -31.43 -13.27
C LEU A 24 8.53 -31.19 -12.60
N ALA A 25 8.56 -30.86 -11.31
CA ALA A 25 7.40 -30.35 -10.62
C ALA A 25 6.94 -29.15 -11.48
N ALA A 26 5.94 -29.41 -12.32
CA ALA A 26 5.26 -28.36 -13.02
C ALA A 26 4.89 -27.35 -11.91
N ARG A 27 5.47 -26.16 -11.96
CA ARG A 27 4.94 -25.04 -11.19
C ARG A 27 3.49 -24.94 -11.64
N VAL A 28 2.60 -25.52 -10.84
CA VAL A 28 1.18 -25.26 -10.96
C VAL A 28 1.09 -23.74 -10.79
N LEU A 29 0.91 -23.03 -11.90
CA LEU A 29 0.59 -21.62 -11.86
C LEU A 29 -0.69 -21.55 -11.03
N SER A 30 -0.56 -21.13 -9.79
CA SER A 30 -1.68 -20.95 -8.89
C SER A 30 -2.61 -19.95 -9.58
N GLN A 31 -3.77 -20.40 -10.01
CA GLN A 31 -4.83 -19.50 -10.44
C GLN A 31 -5.51 -18.97 -9.19
N ALA A 32 -5.91 -17.68 -9.24
CA ALA A 32 -6.72 -17.11 -8.18
C ALA A 32 -7.95 -18.00 -7.94
N PRO A 33 -8.37 -18.19 -6.67
CA PRO A 33 -9.62 -18.90 -6.38
C PRO A 33 -10.81 -18.16 -7.01
N PRO A 34 -11.93 -18.85 -7.26
CA PRO A 34 -13.16 -18.23 -7.73
C PRO A 34 -13.63 -17.17 -6.72
N GLY A 35 -14.37 -16.17 -7.22
CA GLY A 35 -14.95 -15.12 -6.37
C GLY A 35 -15.92 -15.68 -5.34
N GLU A 36 -15.76 -15.32 -4.09
CA GLU A 36 -16.60 -15.74 -2.97
C GLU A 36 -17.60 -14.66 -2.58
N GLN A 37 -18.88 -15.03 -2.45
CA GLN A 37 -19.97 -14.17 -1.99
C GLN A 37 -20.04 -14.11 -0.46
N ILE A 38 -20.66 -13.05 0.06
CA ILE A 38 -21.07 -13.01 1.46
C ILE A 38 -22.29 -13.93 1.62
N THR A 39 -22.09 -15.05 2.30
CA THR A 39 -23.16 -16.03 2.57
C THR A 39 -23.64 -15.97 4.02
N PRO A 40 -24.87 -16.41 4.34
CA PRO A 40 -25.32 -16.54 5.73
C PRO A 40 -24.39 -17.41 6.58
N ALA A 41 -23.84 -18.47 6.01
CA ALA A 41 -22.88 -19.35 6.70
C ALA A 41 -21.58 -18.62 7.08
N LEU A 42 -21.04 -17.78 6.18
CA LEU A 42 -19.86 -16.96 6.48
C LEU A 42 -20.16 -15.95 7.60
N VAL A 43 -21.33 -15.30 7.56
CA VAL A 43 -21.76 -14.34 8.60
C VAL A 43 -21.86 -15.01 9.97
N GLU A 44 -22.49 -16.19 10.04
CA GLU A 44 -22.61 -16.94 11.30
C GLU A 44 -21.25 -17.43 11.82
N ALA A 45 -20.36 -17.89 10.95
CA ALA A 45 -19.01 -18.28 11.33
C ALA A 45 -18.22 -17.10 11.87
N ALA A 46 -18.32 -15.95 11.21
CA ALA A 46 -17.68 -14.71 11.66
C ALA A 46 -18.24 -14.19 13.00
N ARG A 47 -19.56 -14.33 13.24
CA ARG A 47 -20.18 -13.98 14.53
C ARG A 47 -19.67 -14.86 15.67
N LYS A 48 -19.41 -16.14 15.42
CA LYS A 48 -18.81 -17.04 16.44
C LYS A 48 -17.40 -16.59 16.82
N GLU A 49 -16.63 -16.05 15.88
CA GLU A 49 -15.31 -15.48 16.13
C GLU A 49 -15.42 -14.11 16.86
N GLY A 50 -16.47 -13.34 16.59
CA GLY A 50 -16.87 -12.13 17.28
C GLY A 50 -15.99 -10.90 17.06
N LYS A 51 -14.87 -11.02 16.35
CA LYS A 51 -13.95 -9.90 16.07
C LYS A 51 -13.09 -10.14 14.84
N VAL A 52 -12.53 -9.04 14.32
CA VAL A 52 -11.42 -9.03 13.35
C VAL A 52 -10.36 -8.03 13.77
N ASN A 53 -9.09 -8.42 13.74
CA ASN A 53 -7.96 -7.53 13.99
C ASN A 53 -7.50 -6.92 12.67
N PHE A 54 -7.79 -5.65 12.50
CA PHE A 54 -7.51 -4.87 11.30
C PHE A 54 -6.26 -4.03 11.48
N TYR A 55 -5.14 -4.42 10.84
CA TYR A 55 -3.90 -3.65 10.82
C TYR A 55 -3.90 -2.70 9.62
N THR A 56 -3.63 -1.41 9.85
CA THR A 56 -3.75 -0.43 8.76
C THR A 56 -2.86 0.79 8.91
N ALA A 57 -2.50 1.37 7.76
CA ALA A 57 -1.89 2.70 7.66
C ALA A 57 -2.93 3.81 7.36
N MET A 58 -4.22 3.47 7.23
CA MET A 58 -5.31 4.42 7.07
C MET A 58 -5.34 5.41 8.26
N GLU A 59 -5.79 6.64 8.04
CA GLU A 59 -5.98 7.59 9.12
C GLU A 59 -6.96 7.02 10.16
N ILE A 60 -6.69 7.22 11.45
CA ILE A 60 -7.39 6.47 12.51
C ILE A 60 -8.91 6.73 12.52
N ASN A 61 -9.32 7.99 12.42
CA ASN A 61 -10.75 8.31 12.44
C ASN A 61 -11.49 7.72 11.22
N VAL A 62 -10.81 7.64 10.06
CA VAL A 62 -11.34 7.01 8.85
C VAL A 62 -11.49 5.51 9.06
N ALA A 63 -10.44 4.86 9.58
CA ALA A 63 -10.46 3.41 9.84
C ALA A 63 -11.56 3.03 10.85
N GLU A 64 -11.71 3.81 11.93
CA GLU A 64 -12.74 3.59 12.95
C GLU A 64 -14.15 3.85 12.41
N GLN A 65 -14.34 4.95 11.66
CA GLN A 65 -15.65 5.26 11.06
C GLN A 65 -16.08 4.18 10.07
N PHE A 66 -15.15 3.72 9.23
CA PHE A 66 -15.41 2.66 8.27
C PHE A 66 -15.71 1.33 8.98
N SER A 67 -14.96 1.01 10.04
CA SER A 67 -15.18 -0.17 10.87
C SER A 67 -16.56 -0.17 11.55
N LYS A 68 -17.02 0.99 12.04
CA LYS A 68 -18.37 1.13 12.63
C LYS A 68 -19.49 0.86 11.64
N LEU A 69 -19.31 1.22 10.36
CA LEU A 69 -20.28 0.88 9.32
C LEU A 69 -20.40 -0.64 9.11
N PHE A 70 -19.27 -1.34 9.12
CA PHE A 70 -19.25 -2.81 9.07
C PHE A 70 -19.92 -3.42 10.31
N GLU A 71 -19.59 -2.96 11.52
CA GLU A 71 -20.16 -3.44 12.77
C GLU A 71 -21.69 -3.22 12.83
N ALA A 72 -22.17 -2.11 12.28
CA ALA A 72 -23.61 -1.84 12.19
C ALA A 72 -24.32 -2.79 11.22
N LYS A 73 -23.68 -3.16 10.11
CA LYS A 73 -24.21 -4.09 9.12
C LYS A 73 -24.17 -5.54 9.60
N PHE A 74 -23.13 -5.91 10.36
CA PHE A 74 -22.90 -7.27 10.87
C PHE A 74 -22.82 -7.28 12.41
N PRO A 75 -23.94 -7.11 13.12
CA PRO A 75 -23.97 -7.07 14.58
C PRO A 75 -23.36 -8.36 15.18
N GLY A 76 -22.63 -8.20 16.28
CA GLY A 76 -21.94 -9.29 16.97
C GLY A 76 -20.48 -9.46 16.55
N ILE A 77 -19.99 -8.71 15.55
CA ILE A 77 -18.58 -8.73 15.12
C ILE A 77 -17.95 -7.36 15.37
N LYS A 78 -16.83 -7.33 16.08
CA LYS A 78 -16.07 -6.09 16.38
C LYS A 78 -14.83 -5.99 15.53
N VAL A 79 -14.53 -4.79 15.01
CA VAL A 79 -13.29 -4.51 14.30
C VAL A 79 -12.30 -3.85 15.26
N ARG A 80 -11.20 -4.53 15.54
CA ARG A 80 -10.10 -3.98 16.33
C ARG A 80 -9.09 -3.34 15.40
N VAL A 81 -9.09 -2.02 15.35
CA VAL A 81 -8.19 -1.25 14.50
C VAL A 81 -6.83 -1.08 15.18
N GLU A 82 -5.79 -1.60 14.54
CA GLU A 82 -4.38 -1.41 14.91
C GLU A 82 -3.72 -0.49 13.87
N ARG A 83 -3.69 0.81 14.17
CA ARG A 83 -3.19 1.82 13.25
C ARG A 83 -1.75 2.22 13.54
N SER A 84 -0.89 2.14 12.51
CA SER A 84 0.45 2.75 12.51
C SER A 84 0.84 3.15 11.08
N GLY A 85 2.01 3.78 10.89
CA GLY A 85 2.58 3.96 9.55
C GLY A 85 2.86 2.59 8.91
N ALA A 86 2.76 2.51 7.57
CA ALA A 86 2.84 1.22 6.87
C ALA A 86 4.14 0.45 7.16
N GLU A 87 5.27 1.14 7.24
CA GLU A 87 6.56 0.55 7.57
C GLU A 87 6.59 -0.07 8.98
N ARG A 88 5.94 0.59 9.95
CA ARG A 88 5.83 0.05 11.31
C ARG A 88 4.87 -1.14 11.38
N VAL A 89 3.76 -1.09 10.65
CA VAL A 89 2.84 -2.24 10.51
C VAL A 89 3.59 -3.43 9.91
N PHE A 90 4.36 -3.21 8.86
CA PHE A 90 5.18 -4.24 8.21
C PHE A 90 6.18 -4.86 9.18
N THR A 91 6.94 -4.04 9.89
CA THR A 91 7.93 -4.50 10.89
C THR A 91 7.26 -5.26 12.03
N ARG A 92 6.11 -4.76 12.54
CA ARG A 92 5.36 -5.42 13.60
C ARG A 92 4.87 -6.80 13.19
N ILE A 93 4.28 -6.93 12.00
CA ILE A 93 3.83 -8.23 11.47
C ILE A 93 5.02 -9.18 11.35
N ALA A 94 6.18 -8.72 10.84
CA ALA A 94 7.37 -9.55 10.73
C ALA A 94 7.87 -10.03 12.11
N GLN A 95 7.86 -9.19 13.13
CA GLN A 95 8.23 -9.55 14.51
C GLN A 95 7.23 -10.53 15.14
N GLU A 96 5.94 -10.29 14.95
CA GLU A 96 4.88 -11.18 15.43
C GLU A 96 5.03 -12.58 14.82
N TYR A 97 5.20 -12.67 13.49
CA TYR A 97 5.40 -13.95 12.79
C TYR A 97 6.68 -14.67 13.19
N SER A 98 7.78 -13.94 13.40
CA SER A 98 9.05 -14.53 13.89
C SER A 98 8.92 -15.11 15.30
N SER A 99 8.04 -14.54 16.11
CA SER A 99 7.73 -14.99 17.46
C SER A 99 6.58 -16.00 17.52
N LYS A 100 6.05 -16.45 16.35
CA LYS A 100 4.89 -17.32 16.21
C LYS A 100 3.62 -16.74 16.87
N ILE A 101 3.51 -15.43 16.88
CA ILE A 101 2.34 -14.67 17.31
C ILE A 101 1.59 -14.24 16.04
N TYR A 102 0.29 -14.53 15.96
CA TYR A 102 -0.51 -14.33 14.76
C TYR A 102 -1.71 -13.44 15.09
N ASN A 103 -1.43 -12.17 15.41
CA ASN A 103 -2.48 -11.23 15.80
C ASN A 103 -3.20 -10.61 14.61
N VAL A 104 -2.51 -10.43 13.48
CA VAL A 104 -3.11 -9.80 12.31
C VAL A 104 -4.05 -10.78 11.59
N ASP A 105 -5.31 -10.37 11.39
CA ASP A 105 -6.27 -11.12 10.59
C ASP A 105 -6.37 -10.54 9.16
N PHE A 106 -6.46 -9.21 9.07
CA PHE A 106 -6.63 -8.46 7.84
C PHE A 106 -5.74 -7.22 7.85
N VAL A 107 -5.13 -6.89 6.71
CA VAL A 107 -4.32 -5.71 6.54
C VAL A 107 -4.79 -4.86 5.37
N ASN A 108 -4.71 -3.51 5.53
CA ASN A 108 -4.69 -2.57 4.43
C ASN A 108 -3.43 -1.69 4.57
N THR A 109 -2.49 -1.81 3.64
CA THR A 109 -1.23 -1.06 3.65
C THR A 109 -1.20 0.01 2.55
N THR A 110 -0.27 0.97 2.66
CA THR A 110 0.00 2.00 1.64
C THR A 110 1.34 1.80 0.94
N ASP A 111 1.93 0.63 1.10
CA ASP A 111 3.10 0.19 0.33
C ASP A 111 2.80 -1.18 -0.26
N ALA A 112 2.64 -1.22 -1.58
CA ALA A 112 2.34 -2.46 -2.28
C ALA A 112 3.52 -3.46 -2.25
N ALA A 113 4.76 -3.02 -2.03
CA ALA A 113 5.91 -3.91 -1.89
C ALA A 113 5.76 -4.86 -0.68
N HIS A 114 5.07 -4.43 0.38
CA HIS A 114 4.84 -5.25 1.58
C HIS A 114 4.08 -6.54 1.28
N VAL A 115 3.03 -6.48 0.46
CA VAL A 115 2.23 -7.68 0.13
C VAL A 115 3.03 -8.67 -0.71
N TYR A 116 3.98 -8.21 -1.53
CA TYR A 116 4.89 -9.11 -2.26
C TYR A 116 5.80 -9.87 -1.30
N VAL A 117 6.37 -9.20 -0.28
CA VAL A 117 7.18 -9.87 0.76
C VAL A 117 6.37 -10.90 1.54
N TRP A 118 5.16 -10.55 2.00
CA TRP A 118 4.31 -11.49 2.72
C TRP A 118 3.86 -12.66 1.85
N LYS A 119 3.61 -12.41 0.56
CA LYS A 119 3.30 -13.45 -0.43
C LYS A 119 4.48 -14.41 -0.62
N GLU A 120 5.70 -13.88 -0.82
CA GLU A 120 6.92 -14.68 -0.97
C GLU A 120 7.18 -15.56 0.27
N LYS A 121 6.93 -15.02 1.47
CA LYS A 121 7.02 -15.78 2.74
C LYS A 121 5.89 -16.80 2.92
N GLY A 122 4.90 -16.85 2.03
CA GLY A 122 3.77 -17.73 2.11
C GLY A 122 2.79 -17.41 3.27
N TRP A 123 2.77 -16.17 3.76
CA TRP A 123 1.94 -15.75 4.90
C TRP A 123 0.52 -15.37 4.51
N LEU A 124 0.29 -15.03 3.23
CA LEU A 124 -1.01 -14.56 2.77
C LEU A 124 -1.96 -15.71 2.42
N GLN A 125 -3.23 -15.52 2.73
CA GLN A 125 -4.36 -16.41 2.40
C GLN A 125 -4.88 -16.02 1.00
N PRO A 126 -4.87 -16.94 0.00
CA PRO A 126 -5.60 -16.69 -1.24
C PRO A 126 -7.10 -16.56 -0.95
N TYR A 127 -7.70 -15.47 -1.36
CA TYR A 127 -9.11 -15.20 -1.20
C TYR A 127 -9.54 -14.05 -2.12
N VAL A 128 -10.56 -14.28 -2.93
CA VAL A 128 -11.07 -13.28 -3.86
C VAL A 128 -12.53 -12.99 -3.55
N PRO A 129 -12.89 -11.79 -3.06
CA PRO A 129 -14.28 -11.36 -2.97
C PRO A 129 -14.95 -11.39 -4.35
N ALA A 130 -16.25 -11.69 -4.42
CA ALA A 130 -16.98 -11.76 -5.67
C ALA A 130 -16.92 -10.45 -6.47
N ASP A 131 -17.12 -9.29 -5.82
CA ASP A 131 -17.03 -7.99 -6.48
C ASP A 131 -15.61 -7.73 -7.03
N VAL A 132 -14.57 -8.25 -6.40
CA VAL A 132 -13.20 -8.17 -6.92
C VAL A 132 -13.06 -8.98 -8.20
N ALA A 133 -13.59 -10.19 -8.23
CA ALA A 133 -13.55 -11.04 -9.42
C ALA A 133 -14.22 -10.36 -10.60
N GLU A 134 -15.39 -9.75 -10.39
CA GLU A 134 -16.27 -9.23 -11.42
C GLU A 134 -16.00 -7.78 -11.82
N HIS A 135 -15.61 -6.92 -10.86
CA HIS A 135 -15.65 -5.47 -11.03
C HIS A 135 -14.33 -4.74 -10.83
N PHE A 136 -13.28 -5.42 -10.37
CA PHE A 136 -11.96 -4.80 -10.27
C PHE A 136 -11.16 -5.03 -11.55
N PRO A 137 -10.53 -4.00 -12.12
CA PRO A 137 -9.61 -4.16 -13.25
C PRO A 137 -8.44 -5.10 -12.89
N ALA A 138 -7.93 -5.83 -13.88
CA ALA A 138 -6.84 -6.78 -13.70
C ALA A 138 -5.59 -6.15 -13.06
N ALA A 139 -5.31 -4.87 -13.36
CA ALA A 139 -4.18 -4.13 -12.79
C ALA A 139 -4.23 -3.99 -11.26
N TYR A 140 -5.39 -4.15 -10.66
CA TYR A 140 -5.61 -4.04 -9.21
C TYR A 140 -5.78 -5.39 -8.51
N LYS A 141 -5.57 -6.49 -9.22
CA LYS A 141 -5.73 -7.87 -8.71
C LYS A 141 -4.42 -8.63 -8.76
N ASP A 142 -4.05 -9.30 -7.68
CA ASP A 142 -2.99 -10.29 -7.73
C ASP A 142 -3.45 -11.53 -8.51
N LYS A 143 -2.60 -12.03 -9.39
CA LYS A 143 -2.91 -13.19 -10.24
C LYS A 143 -3.22 -14.49 -9.48
N ASP A 144 -2.71 -14.58 -8.24
CA ASP A 144 -2.91 -15.75 -7.37
C ASP A 144 -4.00 -15.48 -6.30
N GLY A 145 -4.64 -14.29 -6.35
CA GLY A 145 -5.73 -13.90 -5.45
C GLY A 145 -5.32 -13.70 -3.99
N GLN A 146 -4.05 -13.40 -3.71
CA GLN A 146 -3.56 -13.22 -2.35
C GLN A 146 -3.70 -11.78 -1.83
N PHE A 147 -3.83 -10.80 -2.73
CA PHE A 147 -4.09 -9.41 -2.40
C PHE A 147 -4.78 -8.70 -3.56
N MET A 148 -5.38 -7.55 -3.30
CA MET A 148 -5.93 -6.65 -4.31
C MET A 148 -5.88 -5.21 -3.82
N THR A 149 -5.67 -4.27 -4.74
CA THR A 149 -5.80 -2.84 -4.44
C THR A 149 -7.26 -2.50 -4.21
N ALA A 150 -7.60 -2.02 -3.01
CA ALA A 150 -8.97 -1.66 -2.68
C ALA A 150 -9.22 -0.15 -2.71
N ARG A 151 -8.20 0.64 -2.42
CA ARG A 151 -8.26 2.09 -2.48
C ARG A 151 -7.00 2.66 -3.12
N ILE A 152 -7.14 3.84 -3.70
CA ILE A 152 -6.08 4.55 -4.42
C ILE A 152 -6.02 5.96 -3.86
N LEU A 153 -4.82 6.42 -3.53
CA LEU A 153 -4.57 7.79 -3.12
C LEU A 153 -3.40 8.37 -3.90
N PHE A 154 -3.30 9.68 -3.87
CA PHE A 154 -2.16 10.38 -4.43
C PHE A 154 -1.34 11.01 -3.31
N VAL A 155 -0.03 11.05 -3.53
CA VAL A 155 0.84 11.92 -2.77
C VAL A 155 0.95 13.22 -3.55
N ALA A 156 0.48 14.30 -2.93
CA ALA A 156 0.28 15.56 -3.60
C ALA A 156 0.91 16.73 -2.83
N LEU A 157 0.93 17.90 -3.45
CA LEU A 157 1.30 19.15 -2.82
C LEU A 157 0.04 19.81 -2.23
N ALA A 158 0.22 20.72 -1.27
CA ALA A 158 -0.82 21.64 -0.83
C ALA A 158 -0.18 22.90 -0.23
N TYR A 159 -0.98 23.95 -0.15
CA TYR A 159 -0.57 25.19 0.49
C TYR A 159 -1.65 25.72 1.43
N ASN A 160 -1.23 26.52 2.41
CA ASN A 160 -2.16 27.23 3.29
C ASN A 160 -2.63 28.53 2.60
N THR A 161 -3.92 28.67 2.39
CA THR A 161 -4.53 29.78 1.65
C THR A 161 -4.49 31.13 2.40
N ASN A 162 -4.23 31.12 3.71
CA ASN A 162 -4.02 32.34 4.49
C ASN A 162 -2.54 32.83 4.41
N LEU A 163 -1.61 31.95 4.08
CA LEU A 163 -0.16 32.24 4.05
C LEU A 163 0.38 32.41 2.64
N VAL A 164 -0.27 31.83 1.64
CA VAL A 164 0.17 31.83 0.24
C VAL A 164 -1.00 32.21 -0.65
N LYS A 165 -0.82 33.21 -1.49
CA LYS A 165 -1.80 33.57 -2.51
C LYS A 165 -1.80 32.51 -3.62
N LYS A 166 -2.94 32.32 -4.28
CA LYS A 166 -3.12 31.34 -5.34
C LYS A 166 -2.11 31.48 -6.49
N GLU A 167 -1.82 32.71 -6.89
CA GLU A 167 -0.87 33.06 -7.94
C GLU A 167 0.58 32.71 -7.60
N ASP A 168 0.91 32.71 -6.29
CA ASP A 168 2.26 32.42 -5.77
C ASP A 168 2.46 30.94 -5.39
N ALA A 169 1.38 30.15 -5.41
CA ALA A 169 1.41 28.74 -5.03
C ALA A 169 2.28 27.92 -5.98
N PRO A 170 2.98 26.85 -5.48
CA PRO A 170 3.74 25.97 -6.35
C PRO A 170 2.79 25.21 -7.29
N LYS A 171 3.23 24.96 -8.52
CA LYS A 171 2.49 24.17 -9.52
C LYS A 171 3.00 22.74 -9.63
N GLY A 172 4.23 22.50 -9.16
CA GLY A 172 4.89 21.21 -9.22
C GLY A 172 5.99 21.07 -8.19
N PHE A 173 6.67 19.93 -8.23
CA PHE A 173 7.76 19.64 -7.31
C PHE A 173 8.95 20.57 -7.46
N GLU A 174 9.31 20.93 -8.71
CA GLU A 174 10.45 21.80 -8.98
C GLU A 174 10.26 23.21 -8.42
N ASP A 175 9.02 23.71 -8.37
CA ASP A 175 8.74 25.03 -7.80
C ASP A 175 9.04 25.12 -6.30
N LEU A 176 9.08 23.98 -5.59
CA LEU A 176 9.47 23.93 -4.18
C LEU A 176 10.96 24.20 -3.95
N LEU A 177 11.75 24.23 -5.01
CA LEU A 177 13.19 24.54 -4.94
C LEU A 177 13.46 26.05 -4.93
N ASP A 178 12.44 26.87 -5.18
CA ASP A 178 12.56 28.34 -5.12
C ASP A 178 12.94 28.79 -3.68
N PRO A 179 13.96 29.64 -3.50
CA PRO A 179 14.39 30.17 -2.20
C PRO A 179 13.27 30.81 -1.36
N LYS A 180 12.17 31.27 -1.98
CA LYS A 180 11.01 31.82 -1.26
C LYS A 180 10.39 30.82 -0.28
N TRP A 181 10.62 29.51 -0.46
CA TRP A 181 10.12 28.45 0.39
C TRP A 181 11.03 28.04 1.53
N LEU A 182 12.18 28.68 1.71
CA LEU A 182 13.14 28.37 2.77
C LEU A 182 12.46 28.37 4.15
N GLY A 183 12.49 27.23 4.83
CA GLY A 183 11.89 27.02 6.15
C GLY A 183 10.35 26.95 6.17
N LYS A 184 9.69 26.97 5.01
CA LYS A 184 8.22 27.00 4.88
C LYS A 184 7.60 25.66 4.45
N ILE A 185 8.42 24.65 4.19
CA ILE A 185 7.99 23.35 3.67
C ILE A 185 7.87 22.32 4.77
N VAL A 186 6.86 21.45 4.70
CA VAL A 186 6.76 20.20 5.47
C VAL A 186 6.73 18.99 4.53
N LYS A 187 7.35 17.90 4.95
CA LYS A 187 7.42 16.63 4.24
C LYS A 187 7.42 15.47 5.23
N ALA A 188 6.83 14.34 4.84
CA ALA A 188 6.92 13.13 5.64
C ALA A 188 8.17 12.29 5.28
N HIS A 189 8.57 11.43 6.22
CA HIS A 189 9.77 10.61 6.09
C HIS A 189 9.44 9.22 5.53
N PRO A 190 10.14 8.73 4.50
CA PRO A 190 9.83 7.44 3.85
C PRO A 190 10.02 6.23 4.77
N SER A 191 10.90 6.29 5.76
CA SER A 191 11.12 5.16 6.69
C SER A 191 9.95 4.86 7.62
N TYR A 192 8.90 5.70 7.64
CA TYR A 192 7.74 5.49 8.51
C TYR A 192 6.42 5.36 7.75
N SER A 193 6.37 5.86 6.51
CA SER A 193 5.15 5.91 5.71
C SER A 193 5.35 5.26 4.35
N GLY A 194 4.61 4.17 4.08
CA GLY A 194 4.66 3.47 2.80
C GLY A 194 4.23 4.36 1.62
N ALA A 195 3.22 5.22 1.80
CA ALA A 195 2.84 6.17 0.76
C ALA A 195 3.99 7.12 0.39
N ILE A 196 4.73 7.58 1.41
CA ILE A 196 5.90 8.45 1.18
C ILE A 196 7.08 7.66 0.64
N MET A 197 7.24 6.40 1.01
CA MET A 197 8.23 5.50 0.40
C MET A 197 7.95 5.35 -1.10
N THR A 198 6.71 5.00 -1.48
CA THR A 198 6.28 4.88 -2.88
C THR A 198 6.49 6.20 -3.64
N SER A 199 6.09 7.34 -3.07
CA SER A 199 6.28 8.64 -3.73
C SER A 199 7.74 9.05 -3.82
N THR A 200 8.56 8.77 -2.81
CA THR A 200 10.00 9.05 -2.85
C THR A 200 10.68 8.26 -3.96
N TYR A 201 10.30 6.99 -4.12
CA TYR A 201 10.75 6.16 -5.25
C TYR A 201 10.38 6.79 -6.60
N ALA A 202 9.08 7.11 -6.80
CA ALA A 202 8.59 7.65 -8.07
C ALA A 202 9.25 8.99 -8.42
N ILE A 203 9.36 9.91 -7.45
CA ILE A 203 10.01 11.21 -7.64
C ILE A 203 11.52 11.03 -7.89
N ALA A 204 12.22 10.15 -7.17
CA ALA A 204 13.64 9.88 -7.41
C ALA A 204 13.91 9.27 -8.78
N ARG A 205 13.01 8.41 -9.29
CA ARG A 205 13.08 7.82 -10.62
C ARG A 205 12.88 8.88 -11.72
N ASP A 206 11.88 9.74 -11.57
CA ASP A 206 11.43 10.65 -12.63
C ASP A 206 12.15 12.01 -12.61
N LEU A 207 12.48 12.54 -11.42
CA LEU A 207 13.19 13.83 -11.24
C LEU A 207 14.65 13.66 -10.77
N GLY A 208 15.04 12.45 -10.38
CA GLY A 208 16.37 12.16 -9.85
C GLY A 208 16.56 12.59 -8.39
N TRP A 209 17.60 12.03 -7.77
CA TRP A 209 17.96 12.34 -6.37
C TRP A 209 18.40 13.79 -6.18
N ARG A 210 18.87 14.46 -7.24
CA ARG A 210 19.20 15.87 -7.22
C ARG A 210 18.05 16.75 -6.74
N TYR A 211 16.80 16.38 -7.06
CA TYR A 211 15.63 17.07 -6.53
C TYR A 211 15.63 17.08 -5.00
N PHE A 212 15.82 15.91 -4.36
CA PHE A 212 15.85 15.82 -2.89
C PHE A 212 17.05 16.54 -2.27
N GLU A 213 18.22 16.52 -2.93
CA GLU A 213 19.40 17.25 -2.50
C GLU A 213 19.18 18.78 -2.49
N GLN A 214 18.44 19.30 -3.47
CA GLN A 214 18.06 20.70 -3.51
C GLN A 214 16.94 21.01 -2.50
N LEU A 215 15.92 20.13 -2.40
CA LEU A 215 14.82 20.28 -1.46
C LEU A 215 15.32 20.30 0.00
N ALA A 216 16.34 19.51 0.35
CA ALA A 216 16.93 19.49 1.68
C ALA A 216 17.53 20.87 2.08
N LYS A 217 18.01 21.66 1.13
CA LYS A 217 18.52 23.02 1.36
C LYS A 217 17.42 23.98 1.82
N GLN A 218 16.15 23.67 1.57
CA GLN A 218 14.99 24.44 1.99
C GLN A 218 14.67 24.35 3.49
N LYS A 219 15.46 23.62 4.29
CA LYS A 219 15.22 23.40 5.74
C LYS A 219 13.83 22.84 6.00
N VAL A 220 13.49 21.77 5.32
CA VAL A 220 12.17 21.12 5.34
C VAL A 220 11.88 20.56 6.72
N MET A 221 10.68 20.84 7.27
CA MET A 221 10.18 20.17 8.46
C MET A 221 9.88 18.70 8.13
N GLN A 222 10.44 17.78 8.89
CA GLN A 222 10.18 16.36 8.75
C GLN A 222 9.09 15.91 9.74
N VAL A 223 8.12 15.13 9.24
CA VAL A 223 7.11 14.45 10.05
C VAL A 223 7.09 12.95 9.72
N GLN A 224 6.44 12.14 10.53
CA GLN A 224 6.55 10.68 10.38
C GLN A 224 5.52 10.09 9.43
N SER A 225 4.29 10.53 9.48
CA SER A 225 3.19 9.94 8.70
C SER A 225 2.80 10.80 7.50
N GLY A 226 2.50 10.18 6.36
CA GLY A 226 2.00 10.90 5.18
C GLY A 226 0.66 11.61 5.37
N VAL A 227 -0.04 11.40 6.49
CA VAL A 227 -1.25 12.14 6.86
C VAL A 227 -0.98 13.41 7.68
N ASP A 228 0.27 13.62 8.11
CA ASP A 228 0.64 14.76 8.96
C ASP A 228 0.91 16.05 8.16
N PRO A 229 1.59 16.04 6.99
CA PRO A 229 1.88 17.26 6.25
C PRO A 229 0.64 18.13 5.97
N PRO A 230 -0.51 17.59 5.48
CA PRO A 230 -1.71 18.39 5.27
C PRO A 230 -2.22 19.06 6.55
N LYS A 231 -2.14 18.36 7.71
CA LYS A 231 -2.54 18.91 9.02
C LYS A 231 -1.64 20.06 9.43
N LYS A 232 -0.32 19.95 9.22
CA LYS A 232 0.65 21.02 9.51
C LYS A 232 0.43 22.25 8.64
N VAL A 233 0.08 22.05 7.37
CA VAL A 233 -0.25 23.14 6.46
C VAL A 233 -1.57 23.82 6.88
N ALA A 234 -2.62 23.06 7.16
CA ALA A 234 -3.90 23.62 7.60
C ALA A 234 -3.77 24.48 8.88
N LEU A 235 -2.94 24.00 9.83
CA LEU A 235 -2.64 24.75 11.08
C LEU A 235 -1.72 25.96 10.87
N GLY A 236 -1.19 26.19 9.66
CA GLY A 236 -0.25 27.28 9.38
C GLY A 236 1.17 27.09 9.94
N GLU A 237 1.51 25.90 10.44
CA GLU A 237 2.88 25.62 10.92
C GLU A 237 3.91 25.64 9.77
N ARG A 238 3.46 25.32 8.56
CA ARG A 238 4.22 25.48 7.31
C ARG A 238 3.28 25.98 6.21
N ALA A 239 3.84 26.75 5.29
CA ALA A 239 3.08 27.34 4.21
C ALA A 239 2.68 26.34 3.12
N VAL A 240 3.56 25.35 2.87
CA VAL A 240 3.36 24.32 1.82
C VAL A 240 3.80 22.94 2.30
N MET A 241 3.21 21.90 1.75
CA MET A 241 3.71 20.54 1.86
C MET A 241 4.33 20.09 0.55
N ALA A 242 5.47 19.41 0.65
CA ALA A 242 6.15 18.80 -0.49
C ALA A 242 5.61 17.41 -0.84
N ASP A 243 4.97 16.77 0.12
CA ASP A 243 4.22 15.52 -0.04
C ASP A 243 3.20 15.38 1.09
N GLY A 244 2.19 14.61 0.84
CA GLY A 244 1.14 14.29 1.81
C GLY A 244 -0.02 13.59 1.13
N ALA A 245 -0.83 12.89 1.92
CA ALA A 245 -2.00 12.19 1.42
C ALA A 245 -3.07 13.20 0.96
N ASP A 246 -3.42 13.15 -0.32
CA ASP A 246 -4.37 14.04 -0.98
C ASP A 246 -5.73 14.10 -0.28
N TYR A 247 -6.24 12.95 0.14
CA TYR A 247 -7.55 12.85 0.78
C TYR A 247 -7.64 13.58 2.13
N ILE A 248 -6.53 13.68 2.87
CA ILE A 248 -6.50 14.46 4.12
C ILE A 248 -6.63 15.96 3.84
N ALA A 249 -5.92 16.46 2.82
CA ALA A 249 -6.06 17.85 2.40
C ALA A 249 -7.49 18.16 1.96
N LEU A 250 -8.13 17.26 1.19
CA LEU A 250 -9.51 17.39 0.77
C LEU A 250 -10.50 17.39 1.95
N GLN A 251 -10.31 16.50 2.92
CA GLN A 251 -11.14 16.46 4.13
C GLN A 251 -11.00 17.73 4.98
N LEU A 252 -9.78 18.25 5.13
CA LEU A 252 -9.54 19.51 5.83
C LEU A 252 -10.18 20.69 5.11
N LYS A 253 -10.02 20.78 3.79
CA LYS A 253 -10.70 21.79 2.96
C LYS A 253 -12.22 21.72 3.09
N ALA A 254 -12.80 20.52 3.05
CA ALA A 254 -14.23 20.33 3.22
C ALA A 254 -14.77 20.76 4.61
N LYS A 255 -13.90 20.79 5.63
CA LYS A 255 -14.19 21.33 6.96
C LYS A 255 -13.96 22.84 7.09
N GLY A 256 -13.60 23.52 5.99
CA GLY A 256 -13.34 24.97 5.99
C GLY A 256 -11.92 25.37 6.42
N GLU A 257 -11.01 24.39 6.58
CA GLU A 257 -9.63 24.71 6.91
C GLU A 257 -8.92 25.39 5.74
N PRO A 258 -7.96 26.30 6.01
CA PRO A 258 -7.30 27.10 4.97
C PRO A 258 -6.22 26.31 4.21
N ILE A 259 -6.63 25.29 3.50
CA ILE A 259 -5.74 24.44 2.70
C ILE A 259 -6.29 24.22 1.29
N GLU A 260 -5.40 24.29 0.29
CA GLU A 260 -5.70 23.98 -1.10
C GLU A 260 -4.76 22.90 -1.61
N LEU A 261 -5.35 21.86 -2.24
CA LEU A 261 -4.61 20.74 -2.84
C LEU A 261 -4.08 21.11 -4.22
N ILE A 262 -2.88 20.67 -4.54
CA ILE A 262 -2.25 20.81 -5.86
C ILE A 262 -1.81 19.44 -6.36
N MET A 263 -2.30 19.07 -7.54
CA MET A 263 -1.76 17.94 -8.28
C MET A 263 -0.52 18.41 -9.04
N PRO A 264 0.66 17.83 -8.79
CA PRO A 264 1.91 18.33 -9.37
C PRO A 264 1.90 18.26 -10.91
N ALA A 265 2.44 19.30 -11.56
CA ALA A 265 2.52 19.39 -13.02
C ALA A 265 3.35 18.26 -13.65
N GLU A 266 4.35 17.76 -12.94
CA GLU A 266 5.18 16.63 -13.36
C GLU A 266 4.40 15.30 -13.32
N GLY A 267 3.34 15.23 -12.55
CA GLY A 267 2.49 14.09 -12.26
C GLY A 267 2.46 13.78 -10.76
N ALA A 268 1.35 13.30 -10.27
CA ALA A 268 1.20 12.91 -8.88
C ALA A 268 1.61 11.45 -8.68
N PRO A 269 2.48 11.12 -7.70
CA PRO A 269 2.74 9.73 -7.34
C PRO A 269 1.44 9.02 -6.91
N ILE A 270 1.10 7.95 -7.62
CA ILE A 270 -0.03 7.10 -7.27
C ILE A 270 0.38 6.09 -6.21
N VAL A 271 -0.48 5.86 -5.24
CA VAL A 271 -0.30 4.85 -4.20
C VAL A 271 -1.46 3.87 -4.25
N ASN A 272 -1.17 2.68 -4.74
CA ASN A 272 -2.07 1.55 -4.68
C ASN A 272 -2.04 0.94 -3.28
N SER A 273 -3.20 0.93 -2.62
CA SER A 273 -3.31 0.50 -1.23
C SER A 273 -3.98 -0.87 -1.15
N PRO A 274 -3.18 -1.96 -1.09
CA PRO A 274 -3.71 -3.31 -1.12
C PRO A 274 -4.30 -3.76 0.21
N ASN A 275 -5.29 -4.64 0.07
CA ASN A 275 -5.84 -5.48 1.12
C ASN A 275 -5.26 -6.89 1.02
N ALA A 276 -5.02 -7.54 2.17
CA ALA A 276 -4.64 -8.94 2.23
C ALA A 276 -5.14 -9.61 3.52
N LEU A 277 -5.37 -10.92 3.43
CA LEU A 277 -5.68 -11.81 4.55
C LEU A 277 -4.45 -12.64 4.92
N PHE A 278 -4.31 -12.97 6.19
CA PHE A 278 -3.22 -13.82 6.66
C PHE A 278 -3.66 -15.27 6.90
N LYS A 279 -2.82 -16.26 6.51
CA LYS A 279 -3.13 -17.69 6.67
C LYS A 279 -3.31 -18.12 8.12
N GLN A 280 -2.56 -17.50 9.03
CA GLN A 280 -2.56 -17.80 10.46
C GLN A 280 -3.50 -16.88 11.24
N ALA A 281 -4.44 -16.21 10.55
CA ALA A 281 -5.43 -15.36 11.19
C ALA A 281 -6.16 -16.10 12.31
N ALA A 282 -6.26 -15.51 13.49
CA ALA A 282 -7.00 -16.08 14.61
C ALA A 282 -8.52 -16.02 14.38
N ASN A 283 -8.98 -15.10 13.52
CA ASN A 283 -10.39 -14.89 13.22
C ASN A 283 -10.62 -14.93 11.69
N PRO A 284 -10.39 -16.08 11.02
CA PRO A 284 -10.31 -16.15 9.56
C PRO A 284 -11.66 -15.87 8.86
N ASN A 285 -12.80 -16.23 9.47
CA ASN A 285 -14.12 -15.99 8.87
C ASN A 285 -14.53 -14.51 9.02
N ALA A 286 -14.27 -13.91 10.17
CA ALA A 286 -14.51 -12.49 10.38
C ALA A 286 -13.60 -11.63 9.45
N ALA A 287 -12.36 -12.06 9.24
CA ALA A 287 -11.44 -11.42 8.29
C ALA A 287 -11.92 -11.52 6.84
N ARG A 288 -12.40 -12.71 6.41
CA ARG A 288 -12.99 -12.91 5.07
C ARG A 288 -14.23 -12.05 4.88
N LEU A 289 -15.12 -12.02 5.87
CA LEU A 289 -16.34 -11.22 5.82
C LEU A 289 -16.02 -9.71 5.75
N PHE A 290 -15.11 -9.22 6.58
CA PHE A 290 -14.69 -7.82 6.56
C PHE A 290 -14.02 -7.45 5.24
N HIS A 291 -13.10 -8.30 4.73
CA HIS A 291 -12.45 -8.11 3.44
C HIS A 291 -13.45 -8.12 2.28
N ASN A 292 -14.39 -9.06 2.30
CA ASN A 292 -15.42 -9.14 1.26
C ASN A 292 -16.27 -7.87 1.25
N TRP A 293 -16.83 -7.46 2.41
CA TRP A 293 -17.62 -6.25 2.51
C TRP A 293 -16.80 -4.99 2.13
N PHE A 294 -15.54 -4.90 2.53
CA PHE A 294 -14.65 -3.79 2.13
C PHE A 294 -14.61 -3.60 0.61
N CYS A 295 -14.66 -4.70 -0.14
CA CYS A 295 -14.55 -4.72 -1.60
C CYS A 295 -15.91 -4.64 -2.33
N THR A 296 -17.04 -4.78 -1.63
CA THR A 296 -18.37 -4.61 -2.26
C THR A 296 -18.56 -3.19 -2.77
N ALA A 297 -19.48 -3.02 -3.75
CA ALA A 297 -19.88 -1.70 -4.22
C ALA A 297 -20.29 -0.79 -3.05
N GLU A 298 -21.09 -1.30 -2.09
CA GLU A 298 -21.48 -0.57 -0.88
C GLU A 298 -20.27 -0.13 -0.04
N GLY A 299 -19.36 -1.05 0.29
CA GLY A 299 -18.17 -0.74 1.08
C GLY A 299 -17.27 0.29 0.40
N GLN A 300 -17.05 0.14 -0.90
CA GLN A 300 -16.25 1.06 -1.70
C GLN A 300 -16.91 2.45 -1.81
N GLU A 301 -18.22 2.51 -1.99
CA GLU A 301 -18.97 3.78 -1.99
C GLU A 301 -18.89 4.50 -0.63
N LYS A 302 -19.04 3.77 0.48
CA LYS A 302 -18.84 4.33 1.83
C LYS A 302 -17.44 4.87 2.02
N LEU A 303 -16.43 4.17 1.51
CA LEU A 303 -15.05 4.64 1.59
C LEU A 303 -14.85 5.94 0.81
N VAL A 304 -15.40 6.04 -0.41
CA VAL A 304 -15.39 7.30 -1.20
C VAL A 304 -16.10 8.43 -0.44
N GLN A 305 -17.28 8.17 0.13
CA GLN A 305 -18.05 9.17 0.90
C GLN A 305 -17.27 9.70 2.12
N ILE A 306 -16.57 8.82 2.84
CA ILE A 306 -15.79 9.21 4.03
C ILE A 306 -14.50 9.93 3.66
N THR A 307 -13.85 9.54 2.57
CA THR A 307 -12.45 9.94 2.32
C THR A 307 -12.28 10.85 1.11
N GLY A 308 -13.15 10.75 0.12
CA GLY A 308 -12.93 11.32 -1.20
C GLY A 308 -11.82 10.62 -2.01
N GLN A 309 -11.28 9.48 -1.54
CA GLN A 309 -10.27 8.71 -2.28
C GLN A 309 -10.86 8.03 -3.51
N TYR A 310 -9.99 7.64 -4.44
CA TYR A 310 -10.36 6.71 -5.50
C TYR A 310 -10.38 5.28 -4.96
N VAL A 311 -11.17 4.45 -5.61
CA VAL A 311 -11.30 3.03 -5.30
C VAL A 311 -11.14 2.20 -6.58
N ALA A 312 -10.79 0.93 -6.42
CA ALA A 312 -10.55 0.07 -7.57
C ALA A 312 -11.82 -0.53 -8.20
N HIS A 313 -12.96 -0.42 -7.54
CA HIS A 313 -14.24 -0.96 -8.02
C HIS A 313 -14.78 -0.14 -9.20
N ALA A 314 -14.82 -0.72 -10.41
CA ALA A 314 -15.11 -0.02 -11.67
C ALA A 314 -16.51 0.64 -11.75
N LYS A 315 -17.48 0.19 -10.92
CA LYS A 315 -18.82 0.78 -10.86
C LYS A 315 -18.93 2.01 -9.97
N ILE A 316 -17.89 2.33 -9.20
CA ILE A 316 -17.94 3.43 -8.23
C ILE A 316 -17.29 4.66 -8.84
N ALA A 317 -18.09 5.72 -8.94
CA ALA A 317 -17.60 7.00 -9.44
C ALA A 317 -16.66 7.69 -8.43
N PRO A 318 -15.74 8.54 -8.89
CA PRO A 318 -14.98 9.42 -8.02
C PRO A 318 -15.88 10.29 -7.16
N ALA A 319 -15.35 10.76 -6.03
CA ALA A 319 -16.06 11.72 -5.19
C ALA A 319 -16.43 12.99 -5.98
N PRO A 320 -17.54 13.67 -5.63
CA PRO A 320 -17.93 14.91 -6.28
C PRO A 320 -16.79 15.93 -6.34
N GLY A 321 -16.57 16.52 -7.52
CA GLY A 321 -15.50 17.48 -7.76
C GLY A 321 -14.13 16.89 -8.05
N ARG A 322 -13.97 15.56 -8.03
CA ARG A 322 -12.75 14.91 -8.48
C ARG A 322 -12.85 14.46 -9.95
N PRO A 323 -11.80 14.66 -10.77
CA PRO A 323 -11.78 14.18 -12.14
C PRO A 323 -11.76 12.64 -12.18
N PRO A 324 -12.13 12.02 -13.32
CA PRO A 324 -11.83 10.60 -13.54
C PRO A 324 -10.36 10.28 -13.33
N LEU A 325 -10.05 9.09 -12.84
CA LEU A 325 -8.66 8.66 -12.60
C LEU A 325 -7.80 8.71 -13.88
N SER A 326 -8.42 8.46 -15.03
CA SER A 326 -7.79 8.55 -16.36
C SER A 326 -7.27 9.94 -16.72
N ASP A 327 -7.85 10.99 -16.15
CA ASP A 327 -7.54 12.38 -16.49
C ASP A 327 -6.41 12.95 -15.61
N ILE A 328 -5.95 12.18 -14.64
CA ILE A 328 -4.87 12.59 -13.74
C ILE A 328 -3.53 12.18 -14.33
N LYS A 329 -2.61 13.14 -14.47
CA LYS A 329 -1.22 12.83 -14.79
C LYS A 329 -0.58 12.17 -13.58
N ILE A 330 -0.16 10.92 -13.74
CA ILE A 330 0.38 10.10 -12.66
C ILE A 330 1.86 9.76 -12.84
N MET A 331 2.61 9.76 -11.74
CA MET A 331 3.85 9.01 -11.62
C MET A 331 3.47 7.60 -11.16
N LYS A 332 3.70 6.60 -12.05
CA LYS A 332 3.33 5.20 -11.78
C LYS A 332 4.15 4.64 -10.62
N ASP A 333 3.51 3.82 -9.79
CA ASP A 333 4.22 2.96 -8.85
C ASP A 333 4.87 1.76 -9.56
N ASP A 334 5.85 1.18 -8.90
CA ASP A 334 6.51 -0.06 -9.30
C ASP A 334 6.91 -0.81 -8.01
N PRO A 335 6.00 -1.62 -7.47
CA PRO A 335 6.24 -2.29 -6.19
C PRO A 335 7.42 -3.26 -6.20
N GLU A 336 7.70 -3.90 -7.35
CA GLU A 336 8.82 -4.84 -7.45
C GLU A 336 10.17 -4.12 -7.47
N ALA A 337 10.27 -3.01 -8.18
CA ALA A 337 11.47 -2.18 -8.15
C ALA A 337 11.63 -1.48 -6.79
N LEU A 338 10.54 -0.98 -6.22
CA LEU A 338 10.54 -0.38 -4.89
C LEU A 338 11.07 -1.35 -3.83
N LEU A 339 10.61 -2.62 -3.86
CA LEU A 339 11.08 -3.64 -2.93
C LEU A 339 12.60 -3.81 -2.95
N LYS A 340 13.20 -3.76 -4.15
CA LYS A 340 14.67 -3.88 -4.31
C LYS A 340 15.43 -2.65 -3.85
N MET A 341 14.80 -1.48 -3.87
CA MET A 341 15.44 -0.19 -3.59
C MET A 341 15.10 0.39 -2.21
N ALA A 342 14.20 -0.23 -1.45
CA ALA A 342 13.67 0.33 -0.22
C ALA A 342 14.75 0.73 0.80
N ASP A 343 15.75 -0.11 1.02
CA ASP A 343 16.84 0.16 1.97
C ASP A 343 17.80 1.24 1.45
N GLU A 344 18.07 1.27 0.14
CA GLU A 344 18.84 2.34 -0.50
C GLU A 344 18.13 3.68 -0.35
N ILE A 345 16.82 3.71 -0.61
CA ILE A 345 15.99 4.92 -0.47
C ILE A 345 16.07 5.44 0.96
N LYS A 346 15.88 4.59 1.97
CA LYS A 346 15.96 4.97 3.39
C LYS A 346 17.31 5.56 3.74
N THR A 347 18.39 4.88 3.34
CA THR A 347 19.77 5.29 3.60
C THR A 347 20.08 6.62 2.93
N ARG A 348 19.78 6.75 1.64
CA ARG A 348 20.07 7.94 0.86
C ARG A 348 19.25 9.14 1.33
N TYR A 349 17.97 8.93 1.60
CA TYR A 349 17.09 9.98 2.13
C TYR A 349 17.60 10.52 3.48
N THR A 350 17.92 9.62 4.42
CA THR A 350 18.48 9.97 5.73
C THR A 350 19.78 10.78 5.60
N ALA A 351 20.67 10.37 4.70
CA ALA A 351 21.92 11.09 4.46
C ALA A 351 21.70 12.51 3.88
N ILE A 352 20.75 12.67 2.94
CA ILE A 352 20.43 13.94 2.30
C ILE A 352 19.78 14.91 3.30
N PHE A 353 18.78 14.48 4.04
CA PHE A 353 18.01 15.33 4.96
C PHE A 353 18.61 15.39 6.37
N LYS A 354 19.62 14.57 6.68
CA LYS A 354 20.30 14.47 8.00
C LYS A 354 19.33 14.20 9.15
N VAL A 355 18.43 13.22 8.95
CA VAL A 355 17.35 12.83 9.89
C VAL A 355 17.35 11.34 10.17
#